data_5608a6015b89d7aaf68cab7347d65b11
#
_entry.id   5608a6015b89d7aaf68cab7347d65b11
#
_cell.length_a   1.000
_cell.length_b   1.000
_cell.length_c   1.000
_cell.angle_alpha   90.00
_cell.angle_beta   90.00
_cell.angle_gamma   90.00
#
_symmetry.space_group_name_H-M   'P 1'
#
loop_
_entity.id
_entity.type
_entity.pdbx_description
1 polymer ?
#
loop_
_entity_poly.entity_id
_entity_poly.type
_entity_poly.pdbx_seq_one_letter_code
_entity_poly.pdbx_strand_id
1 'polypeptide(L)'
;MPDSDTGRLVCSRCGQRRPALAEPPLTGRRGQLVQSHVCQDCWQAWVEEQTRLINHERLQPAEAADRQRLYALMADFLRLPPSA
;
A
#
# COMPACT_ATOMS: atom_id res chain seq x y z
N MET A 1 -8.02 26.54 9.02
CA MET A 1 -7.60 25.62 10.08
C MET A 1 -6.47 24.74 9.56
N PRO A 2 -5.30 24.98 10.02
CA PRO A 2 -4.16 24.19 9.54
C PRO A 2 -4.26 22.72 9.84
N ASP A 3 -4.97 22.39 10.90
CA ASP A 3 -5.05 20.99 11.32
C ASP A 3 -5.88 20.12 10.41
N SER A 4 -6.65 20.71 9.50
CA SER A 4 -7.49 19.91 8.62
C SER A 4 -6.67 19.03 7.68
N ASP A 5 -5.39 19.36 7.48
CA ASP A 5 -4.52 18.57 6.62
C ASP A 5 -3.64 17.61 7.41
N THR A 6 -3.71 17.66 8.73
CA THR A 6 -2.89 16.77 9.55
C THR A 6 -3.31 15.32 9.33
N GLY A 7 -2.35 14.47 9.01
CA GLY A 7 -2.61 13.05 8.77
C GLY A 7 -3.20 12.74 7.41
N ARG A 8 -3.32 13.72 6.54
CA ARG A 8 -3.80 13.50 5.18
C ARG A 8 -2.68 13.56 4.18
N LEU A 9 -2.87 12.84 3.07
CA LEU A 9 -1.91 12.84 1.99
C LEU A 9 -2.65 12.83 0.65
N VAL A 10 -1.94 13.13 -0.41
CA VAL A 10 -2.46 12.94 -1.75
C VAL A 10 -2.08 11.53 -2.18
N CYS A 11 -3.10 10.67 -2.32
CA CYS A 11 -2.87 9.26 -2.58
C CYS A 11 -2.31 9.04 -3.98
N SER A 12 -1.28 8.19 -4.07
CA SER A 12 -0.67 7.86 -5.36
C SER A 12 -1.63 7.10 -6.27
N ARG A 13 -2.57 6.38 -5.69
CA ARG A 13 -3.51 5.57 -6.47
C ARG A 13 -4.75 6.34 -6.89
N CYS A 14 -5.45 6.97 -5.96
CA CYS A 14 -6.70 7.65 -6.29
C CYS A 14 -6.53 9.14 -6.58
N GLY A 15 -5.37 9.71 -6.26
CA GLY A 15 -5.10 11.10 -6.53
C GLY A 15 -5.82 12.09 -5.64
N GLN A 16 -6.55 11.61 -4.66
CA GLN A 16 -7.33 12.47 -3.78
C GLN A 16 -6.63 12.67 -2.44
N ARG A 17 -6.94 13.78 -1.80
CA ARG A 17 -6.43 14.06 -0.47
C ARG A 17 -7.31 13.33 0.53
N ARG A 18 -6.74 12.32 1.18
CA ARG A 18 -7.47 11.47 2.09
C ARG A 18 -6.63 11.12 3.30
N PRO A 19 -7.27 10.62 4.37
CA PRO A 19 -6.51 10.25 5.56
C PRO A 19 -5.47 9.20 5.27
N ALA A 20 -4.28 9.40 5.86
CA ALA A 20 -3.21 8.43 5.80
C ALA A 20 -3.49 7.28 6.76
N LEU A 21 -2.75 6.19 6.58
CA LEU A 21 -2.79 5.09 7.53
C LEU A 21 -2.24 5.57 8.88
N ALA A 22 -2.84 5.10 9.96
CA ALA A 22 -2.40 5.48 11.31
C ALA A 22 -1.00 4.95 11.61
N GLU A 23 -0.64 3.81 11.03
CA GLU A 23 0.65 3.18 11.26
C GLU A 23 1.15 2.61 9.95
N PRO A 24 2.47 2.43 9.79
CA PRO A 24 2.98 1.73 8.63
C PRO A 24 2.39 0.31 8.59
N PRO A 25 1.81 -0.10 7.46
CA PRO A 25 1.17 -1.42 7.40
C PRO A 25 2.15 -2.57 7.26
N LEU A 26 3.41 -2.26 6.97
CA LEU A 26 4.47 -3.25 6.81
C LEU A 26 5.68 -2.73 7.57
N THR A 27 6.60 -3.63 7.87
CA THR A 27 7.83 -3.23 8.54
C THR A 27 8.81 -2.62 7.54
N GLY A 28 9.69 -1.75 8.04
CA GLY A 28 10.77 -1.19 7.25
C GLY A 28 10.36 -0.10 6.29
N ARG A 29 11.24 0.16 5.33
CA ARG A 29 11.06 1.27 4.39
C ARG A 29 9.80 1.11 3.54
N ARG A 30 9.47 -0.11 3.18
CA ARG A 30 8.29 -0.37 2.34
C ARG A 30 7.02 0.08 3.04
N GLY A 31 6.89 -0.20 4.33
CA GLY A 31 5.74 0.25 5.11
C GLY A 31 5.68 1.75 5.21
N GLN A 32 6.83 2.39 5.39
CA GLN A 32 6.89 3.84 5.46
C GLN A 32 6.50 4.46 4.11
N LEU A 33 6.93 3.86 3.03
CA LEU A 33 6.58 4.34 1.69
C LEU A 33 5.07 4.28 1.47
N VAL A 34 4.46 3.16 1.84
CA VAL A 34 3.01 3.02 1.72
C VAL A 34 2.29 4.06 2.57
N GLN A 35 2.71 4.21 3.82
CA GLN A 35 2.07 5.17 4.72
C GLN A 35 2.17 6.60 4.18
N SER A 36 3.25 6.93 3.50
CA SER A 36 3.48 8.27 2.98
C SER A 36 2.73 8.57 1.69
N HIS A 37 2.34 7.55 0.94
CA HIS A 37 1.82 7.74 -0.41
C HIS A 37 0.44 7.15 -0.67
N VAL A 38 -0.09 6.35 0.24
CA VAL A 38 -1.33 5.62 0.01
C VAL A 38 -2.33 5.94 1.11
N CYS A 39 -3.55 6.29 0.72
CA CYS A 39 -4.60 6.55 1.70
C CYS A 39 -5.15 5.23 2.26
N GLN A 40 -5.86 5.34 3.37
CA GLN A 40 -6.40 4.17 4.05
C GLN A 40 -7.35 3.38 3.14
N ASP A 41 -8.20 4.06 2.38
CA ASP A 41 -9.16 3.38 1.51
C ASP A 41 -8.45 2.57 0.42
N CYS A 42 -7.41 3.13 -0.19
CA CYS A 42 -6.68 2.42 -1.22
C CYS A 42 -5.87 1.27 -0.65
N TRP A 43 -5.34 1.42 0.56
CA TRP A 43 -4.67 0.31 1.22
C TRP A 43 -5.65 -0.83 1.48
N GLN A 44 -6.84 -0.51 1.95
CA GLN A 44 -7.87 -1.53 2.18
C GLN A 44 -8.22 -2.25 0.88
N ALA A 45 -8.32 -1.52 -0.22
CA ALA A 45 -8.58 -2.13 -1.53
C ALA A 45 -7.47 -3.10 -1.91
N TRP A 46 -6.21 -2.74 -1.61
CA TRP A 46 -5.09 -3.65 -1.88
C TRP A 46 -5.17 -4.90 -1.01
N VAL A 47 -5.53 -4.78 0.25
CA VAL A 47 -5.64 -5.95 1.14
C VAL A 47 -6.63 -6.95 0.56
N GLU A 48 -7.75 -6.48 0.03
CA GLU A 48 -8.75 -7.35 -0.59
C GLU A 48 -8.22 -7.97 -1.88
N GLU A 49 -7.54 -7.17 -2.69
CA GLU A 49 -6.95 -7.66 -3.93
C GLU A 49 -5.85 -8.68 -3.65
N GLN A 50 -5.04 -8.43 -2.63
CA GLN A 50 -3.98 -9.34 -2.23
C GLN A 50 -4.54 -10.72 -1.87
N THR A 51 -5.62 -10.74 -1.09
CA THR A 51 -6.25 -11.99 -0.72
C THR A 51 -6.70 -12.76 -1.95
N ARG A 52 -7.32 -12.06 -2.90
CA ARG A 52 -7.79 -12.67 -4.14
C ARG A 52 -6.62 -13.24 -4.94
N LEU A 53 -5.53 -12.48 -5.03
CA LEU A 53 -4.36 -12.92 -5.79
C LEU A 53 -3.71 -14.14 -5.16
N ILE A 54 -3.59 -14.14 -3.84
CA ILE A 54 -3.00 -15.28 -3.14
C ILE A 54 -3.82 -16.54 -3.41
N ASN A 55 -5.13 -16.44 -3.37
CA ASN A 55 -5.99 -17.59 -3.60
C ASN A 55 -5.98 -18.01 -5.07
N HIS A 56 -6.05 -17.05 -5.97
CA HIS A 56 -6.14 -17.34 -7.41
C HIS A 56 -4.84 -17.91 -7.96
N GLU A 57 -3.71 -17.31 -7.58
CA GLU A 57 -2.40 -17.72 -8.09
C GLU A 57 -1.66 -18.66 -7.15
N ARG A 58 -2.28 -19.00 -6.03
CA ARG A 58 -1.70 -19.91 -5.03
C ARG A 58 -0.35 -19.43 -4.54
N LEU A 59 -0.25 -18.12 -4.32
CA LEU A 59 0.97 -17.54 -3.81
C LEU A 59 1.15 -17.88 -2.34
N GLN A 60 2.40 -18.03 -1.93
CA GLN A 60 2.72 -18.34 -0.55
C GLN A 60 3.56 -17.21 0.04
N PRO A 61 2.96 -16.36 0.87
CA PRO A 61 3.69 -15.20 1.41
C PRO A 61 4.92 -15.57 2.21
N ALA A 62 5.00 -16.80 2.72
CA ALA A 62 6.19 -17.24 3.43
C ALA A 62 7.38 -17.49 2.49
N GLU A 63 7.11 -17.75 1.21
CA GLU A 63 8.16 -17.97 0.23
C GLU A 63 8.70 -16.64 -0.27
N ALA A 64 10.03 -16.50 -0.27
CA ALA A 64 10.65 -15.23 -0.64
C ALA A 64 10.28 -14.79 -2.05
N ALA A 65 10.29 -15.70 -3.01
CA ALA A 65 9.98 -15.37 -4.40
C ALA A 65 8.54 -14.90 -4.54
N ASP A 66 7.59 -15.58 -3.90
CA ASP A 66 6.20 -15.21 -3.97
C ASP A 66 5.94 -13.89 -3.25
N ARG A 67 6.63 -13.66 -2.13
CA ARG A 67 6.53 -12.42 -1.41
C ARG A 67 7.03 -11.25 -2.24
N GLN A 68 8.12 -11.42 -2.95
CA GLN A 68 8.64 -10.38 -3.86
C GLN A 68 7.65 -10.09 -4.98
N ARG A 69 7.00 -11.12 -5.51
CA ARG A 69 5.98 -10.93 -6.52
C ARG A 69 4.81 -10.13 -5.97
N LEU A 70 4.37 -10.45 -4.75
CA LEU A 70 3.30 -9.69 -4.11
C LEU A 70 3.66 -8.22 -3.92
N TYR A 71 4.91 -7.95 -3.54
CA TYR A 71 5.36 -6.56 -3.39
C TYR A 71 5.35 -5.81 -4.71
N ALA A 72 5.76 -6.47 -5.79
CA ALA A 72 5.72 -5.84 -7.10
C ALA A 72 4.29 -5.55 -7.54
N LEU A 73 3.38 -6.50 -7.31
CA LEU A 73 1.97 -6.31 -7.62
C LEU A 73 1.36 -5.20 -6.77
N MET A 74 1.76 -5.12 -5.50
CA MET A 74 1.32 -4.06 -4.61
C MET A 74 1.74 -2.69 -5.13
N ALA A 75 3.00 -2.57 -5.53
CA ALA A 75 3.52 -1.29 -6.03
C ALA A 75 2.77 -0.85 -7.28
N ASP A 76 2.45 -1.78 -8.17
CA ASP A 76 1.68 -1.48 -9.37
C ASP A 76 0.25 -1.09 -9.03
N PHE A 77 -0.39 -1.84 -8.15
CA PHE A 77 -1.78 -1.58 -7.76
C PHE A 77 -1.92 -0.21 -7.11
N LEU A 78 -1.00 0.12 -6.21
CA LEU A 78 -1.05 1.35 -5.45
C LEU A 78 -0.36 2.51 -6.16
N ARG A 79 0.27 2.25 -7.29
CA ARG A 79 1.00 3.26 -8.06
C ARG A 79 2.05 3.97 -7.22
N LEU A 80 2.77 3.16 -6.46
CA LEU A 80 3.83 3.70 -5.62
C LEU A 80 4.98 4.24 -6.47
N PRO A 81 5.63 5.31 -6.00
CA PRO A 81 6.82 5.79 -6.69
C PRO A 81 7.94 4.77 -6.58
N PRO A 82 8.91 4.82 -7.49
CA PRO A 82 10.07 3.93 -7.36
C PRO A 82 10.73 4.15 -6.02
N SER A 83 11.16 3.06 -5.41
CA SER A 83 11.86 3.14 -4.15
C SER A 83 13.19 3.84 -4.35
N ALA A 84 13.39 4.88 -3.62
CA ALA A 84 14.65 5.59 -3.72
C ALA A 84 15.76 4.88 -2.96
#